data_92b8d9a25ed7c9cfb766df42687bedd6
#
_entry.id   92b8d9a25ed7c9cfb766df42687bedd6
#
_cell.length_a   1.000
_cell.length_b   1.000
_cell.length_c   1.000
_cell.angle_alpha   90.00
_cell.angle_beta   90.00
_cell.angle_gamma   90.00
#
_symmetry.space_group_name_H-M   'P 1'
#
loop_
_entity.id
_entity.type
_entity.pdbx_description
1 polymer ?
#
loop_
_entity_poly.entity_id
_entity_poly.type
_entity_poly.pdbx_seq_one_letter_code
_entity_poly.pdbx_strand_id
1 'polypeptide(L)'
;MGNMLDENVSLLQQFLTYSATLGPIIIEVGITDSKKVVCNCNRFIANTSCKHARFVKYSMEKNNGVYDNGVSIRATKQDEYKASLSSKNRREFVARFGTIEVI
;
A
#
# COMPACT_ATOMS: atom_id res chain seq x y z
N MET A 1 6.24 -13.73 -12.86
CA MET A 1 5.98 -13.55 -12.30
C MET A 1 6.23 -13.85 -11.32
N GLY A 2 6.47 -13.67 -11.04
CA GLY A 2 6.44 -13.77 -10.21
C GLY A 2 6.75 -14.42 -9.25
N ASN A 3 7.42 -14.41 -8.76
CA ASN A 3 7.56 -14.89 -8.03
C ASN A 3 7.19 -14.56 -6.73
N MET A 4 6.60 -13.44 -6.49
CA MET A 4 5.85 -13.17 -5.31
C MET A 4 4.72 -14.14 -5.17
N LEU A 5 4.37 -14.80 -6.25
CA LEU A 5 3.31 -15.77 -6.24
C LEU A 5 3.69 -17.07 -5.52
N ASP A 6 4.98 -17.28 -5.30
CA ASP A 6 5.44 -18.51 -4.66
C ASP A 6 5.44 -18.44 -3.16
N GLU A 7 5.17 -17.27 -2.59
CA GLU A 7 5.10 -17.09 -1.15
C GLU A 7 3.79 -16.44 -0.77
N ASN A 8 3.31 -16.78 0.42
CA ASN A 8 2.16 -16.08 0.95
C ASN A 8 2.57 -14.66 1.34
N VAL A 9 1.74 -13.71 0.99
CA VAL A 9 1.97 -12.31 1.28
C VAL A 9 0.83 -11.82 2.17
N SER A 10 1.18 -11.27 3.32
CA SER A 10 0.21 -10.67 4.22
C SER A 10 0.19 -9.17 4.01
N LEU A 11 -0.99 -8.60 3.82
CA LEU A 11 -1.14 -7.17 3.59
C LEU A 11 -0.79 -6.40 4.86
N LEU A 12 0.09 -5.39 4.73
CA LEU A 12 0.45 -4.52 5.84
C LEU A 12 -0.17 -3.14 5.70
N GLN A 13 -0.17 -2.57 4.49
CA GLN A 13 -0.64 -1.21 4.30
C GLN A 13 -1.13 -1.01 2.88
N GLN A 14 -2.14 -0.17 2.73
CA GLN A 14 -2.60 0.29 1.42
C GLN A 14 -2.37 1.79 1.33
N PHE A 15 -1.93 2.23 0.14
CA PHE A 15 -1.76 3.65 -0.15
C PHE A 15 -2.64 4.01 -1.32
N LEU A 16 -3.38 5.10 -1.19
CA LEU A 16 -4.14 5.63 -2.32
C LEU A 16 -3.27 6.67 -3.02
N THR A 17 -3.00 6.45 -4.30
CA THR A 17 -2.23 7.39 -5.09
C THR A 17 -3.05 7.77 -6.33
N TYR A 18 -2.67 8.85 -6.98
CA TYR A 18 -3.39 9.35 -8.15
C TYR A 18 -2.46 9.43 -9.33
N SER A 19 -2.91 8.85 -10.44
CA SER A 19 -2.19 8.89 -11.70
C SER A 19 -2.89 9.89 -12.61
N ALA A 20 -2.11 10.69 -13.35
CA ALA A 20 -2.67 11.65 -14.30
C ALA A 20 -3.47 10.96 -15.39
N THR A 21 -3.15 9.72 -15.72
CA THR A 21 -3.81 9.01 -16.81
C THR A 21 -4.81 7.97 -16.33
N LEU A 22 -4.55 7.33 -15.18
CA LEU A 22 -5.35 6.21 -14.70
C LEU A 22 -6.30 6.57 -13.57
N GLY A 23 -6.12 7.75 -12.96
CA GLY A 23 -6.93 8.16 -11.83
C GLY A 23 -6.43 7.53 -10.53
N PRO A 24 -7.34 7.26 -9.58
CA PRO A 24 -6.92 6.69 -8.30
C PRO A 24 -6.44 5.25 -8.46
N ILE A 25 -5.38 4.92 -7.75
CA ILE A 25 -4.78 3.59 -7.76
C ILE A 25 -4.46 3.19 -6.33
N ILE A 26 -4.73 1.95 -5.98
CA ILE A 26 -4.35 1.40 -4.68
C ILE A 26 -2.99 0.71 -4.82
N ILE A 27 -2.03 1.16 -4.02
CA ILE A 27 -0.73 0.52 -3.90
C ILE A 27 -0.75 -0.29 -2.60
N GLU A 28 -0.36 -1.55 -2.68
CA GLU A 28 -0.37 -2.44 -1.52
C GLU A 28 1.04 -2.83 -1.14
N VAL A 29 1.35 -2.75 0.15
CA VAL A 29 2.61 -3.21 0.71
C VAL A 29 2.30 -4.38 1.63
N GLY A 30 3.03 -5.46 1.45
CA GLY A 30 2.85 -6.66 2.26
C GLY A 30 4.17 -7.24 2.71
N ILE A 31 4.07 -8.32 3.47
CA ILE A 31 5.26 -9.04 3.93
C ILE A 31 5.11 -10.51 3.58
N THR A 32 6.19 -11.11 3.08
CA THR A 32 6.21 -12.52 2.70
C THR A 32 6.47 -13.39 3.91
N ASP A 33 6.31 -14.71 3.74
CA ASP A 33 6.62 -15.67 4.79
C ASP A 33 8.09 -15.60 5.19
N SER A 34 8.97 -15.22 4.27
CA SER A 34 10.39 -15.08 4.55
C SER A 34 10.74 -13.70 5.14
N LYS A 35 9.72 -12.92 5.51
CA LYS A 35 9.88 -11.63 6.18
C LYS A 35 10.42 -10.53 5.28
N LYS A 36 10.16 -10.63 3.98
CA LYS A 36 10.54 -9.57 3.04
C LYS A 36 9.36 -8.67 2.82
N VAL A 37 9.58 -7.36 2.91
CA VAL A 37 8.55 -6.37 2.60
C VAL A 37 8.53 -6.18 1.09
N VAL A 38 7.34 -6.29 0.50
CA VAL A 38 7.14 -6.20 -0.94
C VAL A 38 6.04 -5.20 -1.25
N CYS A 39 6.07 -4.67 -2.46
CA CYS A 39 5.09 -3.68 -2.90
C CYS A 39 4.71 -3.96 -4.34
N ASN A 40 3.49 -3.61 -4.71
CA ASN A 40 3.01 -3.86 -6.07
C ASN A 40 3.15 -2.68 -7.01
N CYS A 41 3.84 -1.60 -6.60
CA CYS A 41 4.02 -0.46 -7.49
C CYS A 41 5.09 -0.75 -8.54
N ASN A 42 5.03 -0.01 -9.65
CA ASN A 42 5.96 -0.22 -10.76
C ASN A 42 7.42 -0.03 -10.37
N ARG A 43 7.69 0.94 -9.49
CA ARG A 43 9.07 1.19 -9.06
C ARG A 43 9.63 0.01 -8.29
N PHE A 44 8.83 -0.61 -7.42
CA PHE A 44 9.28 -1.77 -6.68
C PHE A 44 9.52 -2.95 -7.62
N ILE A 45 8.61 -3.15 -8.57
CA ILE A 45 8.75 -4.25 -9.54
C ILE A 45 10.05 -4.09 -10.32
N ALA A 46 10.40 -2.86 -10.70
CA ALA A 46 11.61 -2.61 -11.49
C ALA A 46 12.88 -2.68 -10.65
N ASN A 47 12.85 -2.19 -9.41
CA ASN A 47 14.07 -1.96 -8.63
C ASN A 47 14.11 -2.70 -7.30
N THR A 48 13.11 -3.47 -6.97
CA THR A 48 12.92 -4.16 -5.68
C THR A 48 12.95 -3.19 -4.49
N SER A 49 12.68 -1.91 -4.75
CA SER A 49 12.65 -0.87 -3.73
C SER A 49 11.75 0.26 -4.17
N CYS A 50 11.03 0.85 -3.23
CA CYS A 50 10.19 2.02 -3.50
C CYS A 50 9.91 2.74 -2.19
N LYS A 51 9.38 3.97 -2.30
CA LYS A 51 9.09 4.77 -1.11
C LYS A 51 8.03 4.13 -0.22
N HIS A 52 7.08 3.40 -0.79
CA HIS A 52 6.03 2.74 0.00
C HIS A 52 6.63 1.64 0.87
N ALA A 53 7.44 0.77 0.27
CA ALA A 53 8.08 -0.31 1.02
C ALA A 53 9.04 0.25 2.08
N ARG A 54 9.78 1.30 1.74
CA ARG A 54 10.71 1.93 2.69
C ARG A 54 9.96 2.53 3.87
N PHE A 55 8.81 3.16 3.62
CA PHE A 55 8.00 3.72 4.71
C PHE A 55 7.59 2.63 5.69
N VAL A 56 7.10 1.51 5.18
CA VAL A 56 6.66 0.41 6.02
C VAL A 56 7.84 -0.21 6.77
N LYS A 57 8.95 -0.44 6.07
CA LYS A 57 10.15 -1.01 6.71
C LYS A 57 10.66 -0.12 7.83
N TYR A 58 10.71 1.17 7.59
CA TYR A 58 11.17 2.13 8.59
C TYR A 58 10.27 2.10 9.82
N SER A 59 8.96 2.07 9.62
CA SER A 59 8.01 2.00 10.73
C SER A 59 8.18 0.71 11.52
N MET A 60 8.43 -0.40 10.83
CA MET A 60 8.65 -1.67 11.49
C MET A 60 9.93 -1.67 12.33
N GLU A 61 11.00 -1.07 11.78
CA GLU A 61 12.26 -1.00 12.51
C GLU A 61 12.13 -0.22 13.81
N LYS A 62 11.28 0.78 13.80
CA LYS A 62 11.04 1.57 15.01
C LYS A 62 10.13 0.88 16.00
N ASN A 63 9.47 -0.20 15.59
CA ASN A 63 8.49 -0.88 16.42
C ASN A 63 8.82 -2.37 16.56
N ASN A 64 10.09 -2.68 16.70
CA ASN A 64 10.57 -4.05 16.97
C ASN A 64 10.13 -5.06 15.92
N GLY A 65 10.06 -4.63 14.67
CA GLY A 65 9.73 -5.52 13.57
C GLY A 65 8.24 -5.71 13.33
N VAL A 66 7.41 -4.96 14.01
CA VAL A 66 5.95 -5.07 13.87
C VAL A 66 5.39 -3.82 13.21
N TYR A 67 4.53 -4.01 12.21
CA TYR A 67 3.84 -2.89 11.60
C TYR A 67 2.42 -2.81 12.17
N ASP A 68 2.18 -1.82 13.02
CA ASP A 68 0.90 -1.70 13.72
C ASP A 68 0.02 -0.59 13.18
N ASN A 69 0.46 0.10 12.13
CA ASN A 69 -0.34 1.14 11.48
C ASN A 69 -1.04 0.62 10.23
N GLY A 70 -1.01 -0.67 10.02
CA GLY A 70 -1.54 -1.25 8.81
C GLY A 70 -3.04 -1.35 8.81
N VAL A 71 -3.59 -1.68 7.65
CA VAL A 71 -5.01 -1.91 7.47
C VAL A 71 -5.21 -3.35 7.03
N SER A 72 -6.27 -3.95 7.56
CA SER A 72 -6.57 -5.35 7.25
C SER A 72 -7.66 -5.48 6.19
N ILE A 73 -8.31 -4.38 5.82
CA ILE A 73 -9.42 -4.41 4.88
C ILE A 73 -8.96 -3.83 3.55
N ARG A 74 -9.12 -4.61 2.50
CA ARG A 74 -8.73 -4.15 1.16
C ARG A 74 -9.83 -3.27 0.57
N ALA A 75 -9.42 -2.17 -0.04
CA ALA A 75 -10.33 -1.29 -0.73
C ALA A 75 -10.74 -1.90 -2.06
N THR A 76 -11.95 -1.59 -2.51
CA THR A 76 -12.43 -2.00 -3.82
C THR A 76 -12.23 -0.84 -4.80
N LYS A 77 -12.40 -1.14 -6.09
CA LYS A 77 -12.33 -0.08 -7.11
C LYS A 77 -13.38 0.99 -6.88
N GLN A 78 -14.53 0.59 -6.33
CA GLN A 78 -15.57 1.55 -6.02
C GLN A 78 -15.14 2.48 -4.89
N ASP A 79 -14.44 1.95 -3.88
CA ASP A 79 -13.88 2.76 -2.81
C ASP A 79 -12.87 3.76 -3.35
N GLU A 80 -11.99 3.31 -4.27
CA GLU A 80 -11.02 4.20 -4.91
C GLU A 80 -11.72 5.33 -5.66
N TYR A 81 -12.75 4.97 -6.43
CA TYR A 81 -13.48 5.96 -7.20
C TYR A 81 -14.13 7.01 -6.31
N LYS A 82 -14.80 6.56 -5.25
CA LYS A 82 -15.44 7.48 -4.31
C LYS A 82 -14.43 8.41 -3.67
N ALA A 83 -13.25 7.88 -3.31
CA ALA A 83 -12.21 8.69 -2.70
C ALA A 83 -11.71 9.77 -3.64
N SER A 84 -11.78 9.55 -4.95
CA SER A 84 -11.33 10.54 -5.92
C SER A 84 -12.27 11.73 -6.07
N LEU A 85 -13.50 11.61 -5.56
CA LEU A 85 -14.54 12.62 -5.82
C LEU A 85 -14.41 13.86 -4.95
N SER A 86 -13.88 13.75 -3.74
CA SER A 86 -13.78 14.90 -2.85
C SER A 86 -12.75 14.68 -1.75
N SER A 87 -12.33 15.78 -1.13
CA SER A 87 -11.41 15.70 0.02
C SER A 87 -12.04 14.96 1.19
N LYS A 88 -13.34 15.12 1.39
CA LYS A 88 -14.05 14.41 2.45
C LYS A 88 -13.96 12.92 2.22
N ASN A 89 -14.24 12.48 0.99
CA ASN A 89 -14.18 11.06 0.66
C ASN A 89 -12.79 10.50 0.84
N ARG A 90 -11.75 11.28 0.50
CA ARG A 90 -10.38 10.85 0.71
C ARG A 90 -10.05 10.65 2.19
N ARG A 91 -10.54 11.56 3.04
CA ARG A 91 -10.33 11.41 4.48
C ARG A 91 -11.00 10.17 5.02
N GLU A 92 -12.20 9.87 4.53
CA GLU A 92 -12.90 8.65 4.93
C GLU A 92 -12.14 7.41 4.47
N PHE A 93 -11.58 7.47 3.28
CA PHE A 93 -10.75 6.38 2.77
C PHE A 93 -9.56 6.13 3.69
N VAL A 94 -8.86 7.20 4.09
CA VAL A 94 -7.71 7.06 4.97
C VAL A 94 -8.13 6.42 6.31
N ALA A 95 -9.27 6.83 6.84
CA ALA A 95 -9.73 6.30 8.11
C ALA A 95 -10.04 4.80 8.01
N ARG A 96 -10.46 4.34 6.83
CA ARG A 96 -10.85 2.94 6.66
C ARG A 96 -9.71 2.06 6.14
N PHE A 97 -8.87 2.58 5.27
CA PHE A 97 -7.93 1.74 4.53
C PHE A 97 -6.48 2.15 4.67
N GLY A 98 -6.18 3.32 5.15
CA GLY A 98 -4.81 3.74 5.36
C GLY A 98 -4.43 5.02 4.65
N THR A 99 -3.16 5.17 4.38
CA THR A 99 -2.53 6.42 3.99
C THR A 99 -2.85 6.83 2.55
N ILE A 100 -3.11 8.12 2.37
CA ILE A 100 -3.18 8.70 1.03
C ILE A 100 -1.80 9.25 0.69
N GLU A 101 -1.31 8.85 -0.46
CA GLU A 101 -0.06 9.38 -0.96
C GLU A 101 -0.33 10.64 -1.76
N VAL A 102 0.42 11.68 -1.48
CA VAL A 102 0.33 12.93 -2.23
C VAL A 102 1.42 12.90 -3.30
N ILE A 103 1.01 13.07 -4.53
CA ILE A 103 1.94 13.06 -5.65
C ILE A 103 2.29 14.50 -6.02
#